data_7e692c610a35afc42a06755e200bb9f1
#
_entry.id   7e692c610a35afc42a06755e200bb9f1
#
_cell.length_a   1.000
_cell.length_b   1.000
_cell.length_c   1.000
_cell.angle_alpha   90.00
_cell.angle_beta   90.00
_cell.angle_gamma   90.00
#
_symmetry.space_group_name_H-M   'P 1'
#
loop_
_entity.id
_entity.type
_entity.pdbx_description
1 polymer ?
#
loop_
_entity_poly.entity_id
_entity_poly.type
_entity_poly.pdbx_seq_one_letter_code
_entity_poly.pdbx_strand_id
1 'polypeptide(L)'
;EYEVPKTLEPLGKDNGYQHLWSEGCANTTDENTKLSWLEKGRFYTLTSATLKDDELRFVRIGANDPEFNLRREAGFIIRRKDSKNTLFVSAIEAHGSYSPVSESAVNSKSNITDLKVILDTVDYTAISITTINGNSKLLILANNNASKEAKHLLKINDKDYTWTGSYYYN
;
A
#
# COMPACT_ATOMS: atom_id res chain seq x y z
N GLU A 1 2.29 12.00 13.95
CA GLU A 1 1.39 13.16 14.06
C GLU A 1 1.11 13.68 12.65
N TYR A 2 -0.15 13.99 12.35
CA TYR A 2 -0.58 14.46 11.04
C TYR A 2 -0.70 15.98 11.06
N GLU A 3 0.08 16.64 10.21
CA GLU A 3 0.04 18.09 10.06
C GLU A 3 -0.84 18.48 8.86
N VAL A 4 -1.82 19.33 9.11
CA VAL A 4 -2.65 19.92 8.06
C VAL A 4 -2.14 21.33 7.77
N PRO A 5 -1.61 21.62 6.59
CA PRO A 5 -1.13 22.94 6.24
C PRO A 5 -2.29 23.94 6.11
N LYS A 6 -2.03 25.21 6.44
CA LYS A 6 -3.03 26.29 6.34
C LYS A 6 -3.41 26.60 4.90
N THR A 7 -2.51 26.38 3.96
CA THR A 7 -2.71 26.57 2.53
C THR A 7 -2.22 25.35 1.77
N LEU A 8 -2.93 24.97 0.70
CA LEU A 8 -2.49 23.88 -0.16
C LEU A 8 -1.40 24.39 -1.11
N GLU A 9 -0.27 23.68 -1.11
CA GLU A 9 0.84 23.93 -2.01
C GLU A 9 1.12 22.69 -2.87
N PRO A 10 1.55 22.87 -4.14
CA PRO A 10 1.95 21.75 -4.96
C PRO A 10 3.22 21.09 -4.39
N LEU A 11 3.33 19.78 -4.52
CA LEU A 11 4.49 19.02 -4.05
C LEU A 11 5.78 19.36 -4.81
N GLY A 12 5.68 19.91 -5.99
CA GLY A 12 6.79 20.33 -6.83
C GLY A 12 6.35 21.08 -8.05
N LYS A 13 7.31 21.49 -8.89
CA LYS A 13 7.05 22.28 -10.09
C LYS A 13 6.99 21.44 -11.36
N ASP A 14 7.60 20.27 -11.37
CA ASP A 14 7.84 19.42 -12.53
C ASP A 14 7.38 17.97 -12.32
N ASN A 15 7.41 17.17 -13.38
CA ASN A 15 7.17 15.73 -13.38
C ASN A 15 5.79 15.29 -12.81
N GLY A 16 4.77 16.13 -12.97
CA GLY A 16 3.43 15.83 -12.45
C GLY A 16 3.19 16.29 -11.01
N TYR A 17 4.23 16.61 -10.25
CA TYR A 17 4.09 17.06 -8.86
C TYR A 17 3.38 18.41 -8.72
N GLN A 18 3.35 19.21 -9.76
CA GLN A 18 2.56 20.45 -9.82
C GLN A 18 1.03 20.23 -9.76
N HIS A 19 0.58 19.00 -10.00
CA HIS A 19 -0.82 18.61 -9.93
C HIS A 19 -1.19 17.89 -8.61
N LEU A 20 -0.25 17.76 -7.70
CA LEU A 20 -0.41 17.11 -6.41
C LEU A 20 -0.31 18.18 -5.31
N TRP A 21 -1.45 18.52 -4.72
CA TRP A 21 -1.54 19.57 -3.70
C TRP A 21 -1.50 18.95 -2.31
N SER A 22 -0.50 19.31 -1.53
CA SER A 22 -0.27 18.73 -0.20
C SER A 22 -1.35 19.18 0.79
N GLU A 23 -2.08 18.23 1.38
CA GLU A 23 -3.02 18.46 2.48
C GLU A 23 -2.36 18.21 3.84
N GLY A 24 -1.42 17.29 3.91
CA GLY A 24 -0.72 16.97 5.13
C GLY A 24 0.34 15.91 4.93
N CYS A 25 1.17 15.74 5.95
CA CYS A 25 2.22 14.74 5.95
C CYS A 25 2.36 14.08 7.32
N ALA A 26 2.91 12.88 7.30
CA ALA A 26 3.30 12.13 8.49
C ALA A 26 4.53 11.28 8.15
N ASN A 27 5.31 10.93 9.16
CA ASN A 27 6.32 9.90 9.03
C ASN A 27 5.76 8.57 9.54
N THR A 28 6.09 7.51 8.86
CA THR A 28 5.67 6.17 9.24
C THR A 28 6.58 5.59 10.32
N THR A 29 6.08 4.57 10.98
CA THR A 29 6.86 3.67 11.86
C THR A 29 7.27 2.42 11.09
N ASP A 30 7.98 1.50 11.73
CA ASP A 30 8.29 0.18 11.16
C ASP A 30 7.08 -0.77 11.08
N GLU A 31 5.89 -0.25 11.44
CA GLU A 31 4.63 -0.98 11.36
C GLU A 31 3.94 -0.73 10.02
N ASN A 32 2.92 -1.54 9.73
CA ASN A 32 2.11 -1.33 8.55
C ASN A 32 1.35 -0.01 8.61
N THR A 33 1.44 0.78 7.57
CA THR A 33 0.57 1.93 7.35
C THR A 33 -0.76 1.45 6.76
N LYS A 34 -1.86 1.86 7.39
CA LYS A 34 -3.22 1.52 6.95
C LYS A 34 -4.02 2.77 6.63
N LEU A 35 -4.61 2.79 5.45
CA LEU A 35 -5.49 3.85 4.98
C LEU A 35 -6.84 3.24 4.63
N SER A 36 -7.90 3.67 5.31
CA SER A 36 -9.25 3.16 5.09
C SER A 36 -10.17 4.25 4.54
N TRP A 37 -11.04 3.87 3.61
CA TRP A 37 -12.06 4.77 3.07
C TRP A 37 -13.37 4.03 2.83
N LEU A 38 -14.42 4.79 2.65
CA LEU A 38 -15.76 4.30 2.33
C LEU A 38 -16.10 4.74 0.90
N GLU A 39 -16.46 3.79 0.05
CA GLU A 39 -16.93 4.04 -1.30
C GLU A 39 -18.20 3.25 -1.56
N LYS A 40 -19.28 3.95 -1.91
CA LYS A 40 -20.59 3.36 -2.20
C LYS A 40 -21.08 2.39 -1.14
N GLY A 41 -20.92 2.75 0.14
CA GLY A 41 -21.35 1.96 1.28
C GLY A 41 -20.45 0.75 1.58
N ARG A 42 -19.30 0.60 0.95
CA ARG A 42 -18.30 -0.45 1.21
C ARG A 42 -17.01 0.12 1.73
N PHE A 43 -16.46 -0.50 2.76
CA PHE A 43 -15.15 -0.15 3.28
C PHE A 43 -14.03 -0.79 2.44
N TYR A 44 -12.98 -0.01 2.25
CA TYR A 44 -11.73 -0.46 1.67
C TYR A 44 -10.59 -0.06 2.59
N THR A 45 -9.59 -0.92 2.70
CA THR A 45 -8.35 -0.60 3.40
C THR A 45 -7.16 -0.96 2.54
N LEU A 46 -6.27 -0.01 2.34
CA LEU A 46 -4.92 -0.24 1.87
C LEU A 46 -4.03 -0.47 3.09
N THR A 47 -3.33 -1.60 3.12
CA THR A 47 -2.27 -1.89 4.07
C THR A 47 -0.95 -1.90 3.32
N SER A 48 0.01 -1.09 3.76
CA SER A 48 1.35 -1.01 3.15
C SER A 48 2.42 -1.40 4.16
N ALA A 49 3.36 -2.22 3.72
CA ALA A 49 4.57 -2.51 4.48
C ALA A 49 5.51 -1.29 4.38
N THR A 50 5.52 -0.46 5.42
CA THR A 50 6.34 0.74 5.50
C THR A 50 7.56 0.52 6.38
N LEU A 51 8.62 1.28 6.13
CA LEU A 51 9.79 1.37 6.99
C LEU A 51 9.69 2.61 7.86
N LYS A 52 10.46 2.64 8.93
CA LYS A 52 10.59 3.82 9.76
C LYS A 52 11.03 5.02 8.93
N ASP A 53 10.39 6.16 9.17
CA ASP A 53 10.67 7.44 8.50
C ASP A 53 10.35 7.46 6.98
N ASP A 54 9.60 6.48 6.45
CA ASP A 54 8.94 6.68 5.17
C ASP A 54 7.98 7.87 5.30
N GLU A 55 7.96 8.76 4.33
CA GLU A 55 7.08 9.92 4.33
C GLU A 55 5.74 9.57 3.71
N LEU A 56 4.67 9.74 4.46
CA LEU A 56 3.29 9.65 3.96
C LEU A 56 2.77 11.05 3.72
N ARG A 57 2.32 11.34 2.48
CA ARG A 57 1.67 12.60 2.13
C ARG A 57 0.25 12.37 1.65
N PHE A 58 -0.66 13.14 2.22
CA PHE A 58 -2.02 13.25 1.72
C PHE A 58 -2.09 14.43 0.75
N VAL A 59 -2.70 14.19 -0.41
CA VAL A 59 -2.73 15.14 -1.50
C VAL A 59 -4.13 15.25 -2.09
N ARG A 60 -4.41 16.41 -2.70
CA ARG A 60 -5.49 16.58 -3.65
C ARG A 60 -4.91 16.61 -5.05
N ILE A 61 -5.50 15.84 -5.94
CA ILE A 61 -5.11 15.81 -7.35
C ILE A 61 -5.93 16.83 -8.09
N GLY A 62 -5.29 17.68 -8.87
CA GLY A 62 -5.99 18.71 -9.64
C GLY A 62 -5.06 19.52 -10.54
N ALA A 63 -5.67 20.37 -11.36
CA ALA A 63 -4.92 21.25 -12.25
C ALA A 63 -4.07 22.26 -11.47
N ASN A 64 -3.01 22.75 -12.10
CA ASN A 64 -2.16 23.82 -11.55
C ASN A 64 -2.72 25.23 -11.84
N ASP A 65 -4.02 25.32 -12.04
CA ASP A 65 -4.73 26.59 -12.22
C ASP A 65 -5.48 26.94 -10.93
N PRO A 66 -5.10 28.01 -10.22
CA PRO A 66 -5.75 28.38 -8.96
C PRO A 66 -7.21 28.84 -9.14
N GLU A 67 -7.60 29.30 -10.31
CA GLU A 67 -8.96 29.83 -10.57
C GLU A 67 -9.96 28.73 -10.95
N PHE A 68 -9.53 27.74 -11.74
CA PHE A 68 -10.38 26.65 -12.23
C PHE A 68 -10.07 25.30 -11.60
N ASN A 69 -9.31 25.28 -10.53
CA ASN A 69 -8.80 24.06 -9.93
C ASN A 69 -9.87 23.27 -9.18
N LEU A 70 -10.29 22.17 -9.76
CA LEU A 70 -11.18 21.21 -9.12
C LEU A 70 -10.38 20.13 -8.39
N ARG A 71 -9.63 20.50 -7.36
CA ARG A 71 -8.82 19.61 -6.49
C ARG A 71 -9.70 18.67 -5.67
N ARG A 72 -10.42 17.79 -6.32
CA ARG A 72 -11.42 16.94 -5.69
C ARG A 72 -10.93 15.54 -5.36
N GLU A 73 -10.01 15.04 -6.18
CA GLU A 73 -9.55 13.66 -6.04
C GLU A 73 -8.53 13.57 -4.90
N ALA A 74 -8.87 12.80 -3.88
CA ALA A 74 -7.95 12.51 -2.79
C ALA A 74 -6.94 11.46 -3.23
N GLY A 75 -5.69 11.66 -2.84
CA GLY A 75 -4.61 10.72 -3.06
C GLY A 75 -3.66 10.67 -1.87
N PHE A 76 -2.80 9.68 -1.86
CA PHE A 76 -1.71 9.62 -0.91
C PHE A 76 -0.45 9.07 -1.60
N ILE A 77 0.69 9.45 -1.06
CA ILE A 77 2.00 9.06 -1.57
C ILE A 77 2.81 8.53 -0.40
N ILE A 78 3.40 7.35 -0.58
CA ILE A 78 4.43 6.83 0.32
C ILE A 78 5.77 7.06 -0.37
N ARG A 79 6.65 7.82 0.27
CA ARG A 79 7.94 8.20 -0.28
C ARG A 79 9.06 7.78 0.65
N ARG A 80 10.01 7.02 0.10
CA ARG A 80 11.25 6.61 0.77
C ARG A 80 12.41 7.42 0.24
N LYS A 81 13.06 8.17 1.13
CA LYS A 81 14.23 8.99 0.79
C LYS A 81 15.49 8.14 0.73
N ASP A 82 16.50 8.65 0.02
CA ASP A 82 17.85 8.08 -0.04
C ASP A 82 17.93 6.59 -0.45
N SER A 83 16.91 6.14 -1.21
CA SER A 83 16.82 4.76 -1.69
C SER A 83 17.13 4.67 -3.17
N LYS A 84 18.09 3.80 -3.54
CA LYS A 84 18.41 3.49 -4.94
C LYS A 84 17.58 2.31 -5.47
N ASN A 85 17.49 1.25 -4.66
CA ASN A 85 16.65 0.08 -4.93
C ASN A 85 15.76 -0.13 -3.73
N THR A 86 14.45 -0.17 -3.94
CA THR A 86 13.50 -0.36 -2.85
C THR A 86 12.25 -1.05 -3.34
N LEU A 87 11.68 -1.88 -2.48
CA LEU A 87 10.42 -2.56 -2.71
C LEU A 87 9.31 -1.84 -1.96
N PHE A 88 8.20 -1.56 -2.65
CA PHE A 88 6.95 -1.15 -2.04
C PHE A 88 5.94 -2.29 -2.16
N VAL A 89 5.36 -2.68 -1.03
CA VAL A 89 4.34 -3.73 -0.97
C VAL A 89 3.10 -3.18 -0.31
N SER A 90 1.96 -3.35 -0.98
CA SER A 90 0.67 -2.94 -0.48
C SER A 90 -0.40 -3.97 -0.82
N ALA A 91 -1.37 -4.14 0.06
CA ALA A 91 -2.56 -4.96 -0.16
C ALA A 91 -3.81 -4.08 0.01
N ILE A 92 -4.74 -4.19 -0.95
CA ILE A 92 -6.05 -3.54 -0.87
C ILE A 92 -7.08 -4.61 -0.54
N GLU A 93 -7.83 -4.38 0.52
CA GLU A 93 -8.93 -5.23 0.93
C GLU A 93 -10.25 -4.47 0.85
N ALA A 94 -11.23 -5.06 0.17
CA ALA A 94 -12.61 -4.64 0.25
C ALA A 94 -13.28 -5.44 1.39
N HIS A 95 -13.84 -4.74 2.37
CA HIS A 95 -14.44 -5.38 3.53
C HIS A 95 -15.64 -4.60 4.03
N GLY A 96 -16.49 -5.25 4.82
CA GLY A 96 -17.59 -4.63 5.52
C GLY A 96 -18.50 -3.73 4.69
N SER A 97 -19.41 -3.07 5.36
CA SER A 97 -20.35 -2.14 4.74
C SER A 97 -20.86 -1.10 5.74
N TYR A 98 -21.36 0.01 5.22
CA TYR A 98 -22.08 1.04 5.95
C TYR A 98 -23.45 1.26 5.32
N SER A 99 -24.48 1.26 6.17
CA SER A 99 -25.84 1.60 5.78
C SER A 99 -26.19 3.00 6.29
N PRO A 100 -26.43 3.98 5.42
CA PRO A 100 -26.84 5.32 5.85
C PRO A 100 -28.26 5.35 6.40
N VAL A 101 -29.11 4.35 6.06
CA VAL A 101 -30.50 4.27 6.54
C VAL A 101 -30.55 3.86 8.01
N SER A 102 -29.75 2.87 8.40
CA SER A 102 -29.66 2.39 9.78
C SER A 102 -28.52 3.02 10.57
N GLU A 103 -27.74 3.90 9.93
CA GLU A 103 -26.54 4.53 10.50
C GLU A 103 -25.56 3.54 11.15
N SER A 104 -25.47 2.33 10.56
CA SER A 104 -24.70 1.24 11.12
C SER A 104 -23.58 0.77 10.19
N ALA A 105 -22.47 0.37 10.77
CA ALA A 105 -21.33 -0.22 10.09
C ALA A 105 -21.13 -1.68 10.53
N VAL A 106 -20.85 -2.55 9.57
CA VAL A 106 -20.53 -3.96 9.80
C VAL A 106 -19.14 -4.25 9.25
N ASN A 107 -18.29 -4.92 10.02
CA ASN A 107 -16.92 -5.27 9.62
C ASN A 107 -16.12 -4.07 9.07
N SER A 108 -16.18 -2.93 9.74
CA SER A 108 -15.54 -1.69 9.31
C SER A 108 -14.00 -1.69 9.42
N LYS A 109 -13.41 -2.73 10.04
CA LYS A 109 -11.97 -2.92 10.15
C LYS A 109 -11.47 -3.96 9.17
N SER A 110 -10.29 -3.72 8.59
CA SER A 110 -9.59 -4.68 7.73
C SER A 110 -9.27 -5.97 8.48
N ASN A 111 -9.38 -7.10 7.79
CA ASN A 111 -8.94 -8.40 8.30
C ASN A 111 -7.42 -8.58 8.21
N ILE A 112 -6.72 -7.84 7.37
CA ILE A 112 -5.25 -7.89 7.29
C ILE A 112 -4.69 -7.22 8.53
N THR A 113 -4.00 -8.00 9.37
CA THR A 113 -3.34 -7.51 10.58
C THR A 113 -1.90 -7.15 10.36
N ASP A 114 -1.22 -7.87 9.45
CA ASP A 114 0.20 -7.70 9.18
C ASP A 114 0.52 -8.02 7.71
N LEU A 115 1.41 -7.22 7.13
CA LEU A 115 1.94 -7.37 5.79
C LEU A 115 3.46 -7.19 5.86
N LYS A 116 4.22 -8.23 5.56
CA LYS A 116 5.68 -8.24 5.69
C LYS A 116 6.38 -8.69 4.43
N VAL A 117 7.46 -8.02 4.10
CA VAL A 117 8.47 -8.55 3.17
C VAL A 117 9.36 -9.51 3.96
N ILE A 118 9.34 -10.79 3.58
CA ILE A 118 10.14 -11.84 4.21
C ILE A 118 11.48 -12.01 3.51
N LEU A 119 11.46 -11.85 2.19
CA LEU A 119 12.62 -11.97 1.33
C LEU A 119 12.53 -10.96 0.19
N ASP A 120 13.63 -10.29 -0.08
CA ASP A 120 13.79 -9.43 -1.25
C ASP A 120 15.21 -9.62 -1.81
N THR A 121 15.29 -10.34 -2.91
CA THR A 121 16.53 -10.66 -3.63
C THR A 121 16.38 -10.36 -5.11
N VAL A 122 17.46 -10.47 -5.86
CA VAL A 122 17.44 -10.31 -7.32
C VAL A 122 16.50 -11.32 -7.98
N ASP A 123 16.43 -12.54 -7.46
CA ASP A 123 15.68 -13.63 -8.08
C ASP A 123 14.26 -13.77 -7.55
N TYR A 124 14.04 -13.46 -6.26
CA TYR A 124 12.75 -13.71 -5.61
C TYR A 124 12.38 -12.61 -4.62
N THR A 125 11.07 -12.34 -4.57
CA THR A 125 10.44 -11.53 -3.53
C THR A 125 9.40 -12.39 -2.82
N ALA A 126 9.45 -12.46 -1.48
CA ALA A 126 8.46 -13.19 -0.68
C ALA A 126 7.78 -12.26 0.32
N ILE A 127 6.44 -12.35 0.35
CA ILE A 127 5.56 -11.48 1.14
C ILE A 127 4.64 -12.36 1.98
N SER A 128 4.55 -12.06 3.27
CA SER A 128 3.57 -12.66 4.18
C SER A 128 2.42 -11.72 4.44
N ILE A 129 1.19 -12.23 4.38
CA ILE A 129 -0.04 -11.53 4.71
C ILE A 129 -0.70 -12.27 5.85
N THR A 130 -0.80 -11.65 7.03
CA THR A 130 -1.46 -12.24 8.20
C THR A 130 -2.83 -11.59 8.42
N THR A 131 -3.81 -12.41 8.72
CA THR A 131 -5.18 -11.97 8.98
C THR A 131 -5.53 -12.03 10.47
N ILE A 132 -6.65 -11.41 10.85
CA ILE A 132 -7.15 -11.33 12.23
C ILE A 132 -7.34 -12.71 12.90
N ASN A 133 -7.57 -13.75 12.10
CA ASN A 133 -7.71 -15.11 12.59
C ASN A 133 -6.35 -15.82 12.81
N GLY A 134 -5.23 -15.10 12.65
CA GLY A 134 -3.87 -15.64 12.76
C GLY A 134 -3.43 -16.47 11.55
N ASN A 135 -4.26 -16.59 10.51
CA ASN A 135 -3.88 -17.26 9.28
C ASN A 135 -2.89 -16.38 8.50
N SER A 136 -1.80 -16.97 8.09
CA SER A 136 -0.80 -16.31 7.24
C SER A 136 -0.81 -16.93 5.85
N LYS A 137 -0.84 -16.07 4.84
CA LYS A 137 -0.67 -16.40 3.44
C LYS A 137 0.72 -15.98 2.98
N LEU A 138 1.32 -16.79 2.12
CA LEU A 138 2.63 -16.52 1.55
C LEU A 138 2.49 -16.32 0.04
N LEU A 139 2.96 -15.18 -0.43
CA LEU A 139 3.14 -14.89 -1.85
C LEU A 139 4.63 -14.85 -2.16
N ILE A 140 5.09 -15.65 -3.12
CA ILE A 140 6.46 -15.60 -3.62
C ILE A 140 6.39 -15.25 -5.11
N LEU A 141 7.15 -14.26 -5.51
CA LEU A 141 7.28 -13.81 -6.90
C LEU A 141 8.65 -14.20 -7.42
N ALA A 142 8.70 -14.74 -8.64
CA ALA A 142 9.95 -14.91 -9.39
C ALA A 142 10.25 -13.58 -10.10
N ASN A 143 11.30 -12.87 -9.66
CA ASN A 143 11.72 -11.59 -10.25
C ASN A 143 12.44 -11.83 -11.59
N ASN A 144 13.15 -12.95 -11.69
CA ASN A 144 13.78 -13.45 -12.90
C ASN A 144 13.13 -14.77 -13.32
N ASN A 145 13.22 -15.09 -14.62
CA ASN A 145 12.71 -16.34 -15.19
C ASN A 145 11.24 -16.63 -14.84
N ALA A 146 10.38 -15.61 -15.00
CA ALA A 146 8.95 -15.67 -14.67
C ALA A 146 8.09 -16.36 -15.75
N SER A 147 8.67 -17.24 -16.59
CA SER A 147 7.92 -17.96 -17.62
C SER A 147 6.96 -18.98 -17.01
N LYS A 148 5.90 -19.31 -17.72
CA LYS A 148 4.86 -20.24 -17.24
C LYS A 148 5.40 -21.65 -16.98
N GLU A 149 6.47 -22.04 -17.66
CA GLU A 149 7.11 -23.36 -17.60
C GLU A 149 8.31 -23.40 -16.64
N ALA A 150 8.75 -22.23 -16.15
CA ALA A 150 9.89 -22.15 -15.23
C ALA A 150 9.58 -22.87 -13.92
N LYS A 151 10.47 -23.76 -13.53
CA LYS A 151 10.40 -24.46 -12.24
C LYS A 151 11.29 -23.76 -11.22
N HIS A 152 10.76 -23.54 -10.06
CA HIS A 152 11.43 -22.85 -8.96
C HIS A 152 11.53 -23.74 -7.72
N LEU A 153 12.61 -23.58 -7.01
CA LEU A 153 12.83 -24.10 -5.67
C LEU A 153 13.42 -22.97 -4.82
N LEU A 154 12.76 -22.64 -3.73
CA LEU A 154 13.22 -21.61 -2.80
C LEU A 154 13.08 -22.09 -1.36
N LYS A 155 14.12 -21.92 -0.57
CA LYS A 155 14.12 -22.22 0.86
C LYS A 155 13.92 -20.93 1.66
N ILE A 156 12.87 -20.87 2.48
CA ILE A 156 12.61 -19.77 3.42
C ILE A 156 12.40 -20.36 4.81
N ASN A 157 13.16 -19.92 5.81
CA ASN A 157 13.06 -20.38 7.22
C ASN A 157 13.01 -21.91 7.33
N ASP A 158 13.97 -22.58 6.68
CA ASP A 158 14.11 -24.06 6.65
C ASP A 158 12.97 -24.85 6.00
N LYS A 159 12.05 -24.17 5.34
CA LYS A 159 11.00 -24.80 4.54
C LYS A 159 11.25 -24.61 3.06
N ASP A 160 11.15 -25.70 2.30
CA ASP A 160 11.28 -25.69 0.85
C ASP A 160 9.94 -25.42 0.19
N TYR A 161 9.96 -24.50 -0.78
CA TYR A 161 8.82 -24.13 -1.63
C TYR A 161 9.17 -24.45 -3.08
N THR A 162 8.30 -25.23 -3.73
CA THR A 162 8.44 -25.58 -5.15
C THR A 162 7.20 -25.16 -5.91
N TRP A 163 7.40 -24.55 -7.07
CA TRP A 163 6.29 -24.18 -7.94
C TRP A 163 6.73 -24.08 -9.40
N THR A 164 5.77 -23.92 -10.28
CA THR A 164 5.99 -23.68 -11.71
C THR A 164 5.29 -22.37 -12.08
N GLY A 165 5.96 -21.50 -12.84
CA GLY A 165 5.43 -20.22 -13.27
C GLY A 165 5.94 -19.03 -12.45
N SER A 166 5.34 -17.86 -12.65
CA SER A 166 5.84 -16.58 -12.15
C SER A 166 5.66 -16.36 -10.64
N TYR A 167 4.77 -17.10 -9.98
CA TYR A 167 4.50 -16.92 -8.55
C TYR A 167 4.02 -18.20 -7.86
N TYR A 168 4.21 -18.23 -6.56
CA TYR A 168 3.61 -19.17 -5.61
C TYR A 168 2.68 -18.42 -4.66
N TYR A 169 1.52 -19.00 -4.36
CA TYR A 169 0.59 -18.47 -3.38
C TYR A 169 -0.05 -19.61 -2.58
N ASN A 170 -0.06 -19.45 -1.23
CA ASN A 170 -0.67 -20.40 -0.31
C ASN A 170 -1.35 -19.69 0.86
#